data_564ee66fbbe241fb195df86480362097
#
_entry.id   564ee66fbbe241fb195df86480362097
#
_cell.length_a   1.000
_cell.length_b   1.000
_cell.length_c   1.000
_cell.angle_alpha   90.00
_cell.angle_beta   90.00
_cell.angle_gamma   90.00
#
_symmetry.space_group_name_H-M   'P 1'
#
loop_
_entity.id
_entity.type
_entity.pdbx_description
1 polymer ?
#
loop_
_entity_poly.entity_id
_entity_poly.type
_entity_poly.pdbx_seq_one_letter_code
_entity_poly.pdbx_strand_id
1 'polypeptide(L)'
;MAGSDDPRQSFQEAMNLIEVASPAPATARRFMGTRAAYLPGSDLKLGGIELPRPHKAAFGGHVYAQSALAACRVWTDLENQKGTQPSDKLGLHTIHGYFTAMGVSALPFIYDVTPLTASRTLGTVSITARQPSVPSTNPANDFFPPADAALPLADPCFVAICSFKLAEPHSAGVSMQEDPPQTRFASILSSRSSPQAWPPAPPVDIDAMVAMAGNQQVGWFPAVDMKKVDMTGYNEGKPVHERRELMLYRLLRPLPLEAPWDANAHVLVHAFAADRNGLLMTANHVGFGWSVGKVASVSNSFVVHVDAAQAVMGDDDDGWWVQEASFPRAGSGRGIVMNKIWSPRGVHVATEYQDGLVRSFEEREERPEKGKL
;
A
#
# COMPACT_ATOMS: atom_id res chain seq x y z
N MET A 1 4.56 -11.27 20.11
CA MET A 1 3.14 -10.93 19.89
C MET A 1 2.93 -9.48 20.28
N ALA A 2 2.46 -8.62 19.40
CA ALA A 2 1.92 -7.32 19.80
C ALA A 2 0.74 -7.65 20.75
N GLY A 3 0.73 -7.09 21.95
CA GLY A 3 -0.30 -7.39 22.93
C GLY A 3 -1.69 -6.99 22.42
N SER A 4 -2.74 -7.58 22.98
CA SER A 4 -4.15 -7.24 22.72
C SER A 4 -4.50 -5.75 22.91
N ASP A 5 -3.56 -4.95 23.39
CA ASP A 5 -3.73 -3.54 23.78
C ASP A 5 -3.16 -2.53 22.76
N ASP A 6 -2.67 -2.97 21.58
CA ASP A 6 -2.23 -2.05 20.52
C ASP A 6 -3.47 -1.35 19.92
N PRO A 7 -3.59 -0.02 20.04
CA PRO A 7 -4.77 0.72 19.58
C PRO A 7 -4.86 0.85 18.06
N ARG A 8 -3.82 0.45 17.33
CA ARG A 8 -3.81 0.53 15.87
C ARG A 8 -4.77 -0.51 15.26
N GLN A 9 -5.40 -0.14 14.17
CA GLN A 9 -6.29 -1.03 13.43
C GLN A 9 -5.51 -2.22 12.84
N SER A 10 -6.08 -3.43 12.94
CA SER A 10 -5.63 -4.58 12.17
C SER A 10 -5.90 -4.38 10.67
N PHE A 11 -5.30 -5.22 9.81
CA PHE A 11 -5.60 -5.19 8.38
C PHE A 11 -7.08 -5.45 8.09
N GLN A 12 -7.70 -6.40 8.81
CA GLN A 12 -9.13 -6.69 8.67
C GLN A 12 -10.01 -5.49 8.99
N GLU A 13 -9.69 -4.76 10.06
CA GLU A 13 -10.45 -3.58 10.47
C GLU A 13 -10.28 -2.44 9.45
N ALA A 14 -9.03 -2.18 9.02
CA ALA A 14 -8.73 -1.11 8.07
C ALA A 14 -9.36 -1.38 6.69
N MET A 15 -9.34 -2.64 6.22
CA MET A 15 -9.80 -3.05 4.89
C MET A 15 -11.26 -3.51 4.86
N ASN A 16 -12.03 -3.27 5.92
CA ASN A 16 -13.40 -3.77 5.98
C ASN A 16 -14.26 -3.20 4.85
N LEU A 17 -14.90 -4.13 4.11
CA LEU A 17 -15.77 -3.86 2.97
C LEU A 17 -17.15 -4.49 3.19
N ILE A 18 -18.19 -3.81 2.76
CA ILE A 18 -19.54 -4.36 2.60
C ILE A 18 -19.93 -4.34 1.12
N GLU A 19 -20.65 -5.34 0.67
CA GLU A 19 -21.31 -5.31 -0.63
C GLU A 19 -22.58 -4.50 -0.52
N VAL A 20 -22.82 -3.62 -1.51
CA VAL A 20 -23.99 -2.74 -1.56
C VAL A 20 -24.67 -2.85 -2.91
N ALA A 21 -25.90 -2.31 -3.03
CA ALA A 21 -26.63 -2.37 -4.29
C ALA A 21 -25.81 -1.76 -5.44
N SER A 22 -25.65 -2.54 -6.51
CA SER A 22 -24.96 -2.10 -7.72
C SER A 22 -25.93 -1.38 -8.65
N PRO A 23 -25.55 -0.23 -9.23
CA PRO A 23 -26.26 0.26 -10.40
C PRO A 23 -25.98 -0.66 -11.59
N ALA A 24 -26.93 -0.82 -12.51
CA ALA A 24 -26.70 -1.59 -13.75
C ALA A 24 -25.39 -1.18 -14.47
N PRO A 25 -24.70 -2.12 -15.15
CA PRO A 25 -25.19 -3.42 -15.60
C PRO A 25 -25.02 -4.53 -14.55
N ALA A 26 -25.81 -5.57 -14.66
CA ALA A 26 -25.88 -6.73 -13.73
C ALA A 26 -24.57 -7.52 -13.56
N THR A 27 -23.53 -7.24 -14.36
CA THR A 27 -22.21 -7.87 -14.29
C THR A 27 -21.24 -7.16 -13.32
N ALA A 28 -21.53 -5.92 -12.92
CA ALA A 28 -20.71 -5.18 -11.97
C ALA A 28 -21.22 -5.39 -10.55
N ARG A 29 -20.32 -5.59 -9.61
CA ARG A 29 -20.63 -5.63 -8.17
C ARG A 29 -20.06 -4.38 -7.51
N ARG A 30 -20.77 -3.87 -6.52
CA ARG A 30 -20.37 -2.65 -5.81
C ARG A 30 -20.05 -2.96 -4.35
N PHE A 31 -18.93 -2.42 -3.89
CA PHE A 31 -18.49 -2.51 -2.51
C PHE A 31 -18.24 -1.13 -1.94
N MET A 32 -18.37 -1.01 -0.63
CA MET A 32 -18.09 0.23 0.11
C MET A 32 -17.14 -0.07 1.28
N GLY A 33 -16.10 0.74 1.41
CA GLY A 33 -15.27 0.78 2.61
C GLY A 33 -16.06 1.37 3.77
N THR A 34 -16.10 0.67 4.91
CA THR A 34 -16.91 1.10 6.07
C THR A 34 -16.13 1.94 7.07
N ARG A 35 -14.81 2.05 6.92
CA ARG A 35 -13.95 2.84 7.80
C ARG A 35 -13.22 3.93 7.04
N ALA A 36 -12.89 5.01 7.74
CA ALA A 36 -12.02 6.06 7.23
C ALA A 36 -10.65 5.48 6.84
N ALA A 37 -10.18 5.85 5.66
CA ALA A 37 -8.84 5.47 5.23
C ALA A 37 -7.78 6.15 6.10
N TYR A 38 -6.66 5.46 6.36
CA TYR A 38 -5.53 6.05 7.06
C TYR A 38 -5.11 7.37 6.41
N LEU A 39 -4.85 8.36 7.25
CA LEU A 39 -4.40 9.70 6.85
C LEU A 39 -2.91 9.83 7.18
N PRO A 40 -2.00 9.81 6.19
CA PRO A 40 -0.57 9.94 6.43
C PRO A 40 -0.22 11.21 7.21
N GLY A 41 0.61 11.07 8.25
CA GLY A 41 1.04 12.19 9.08
C GLY A 41 0.01 12.71 10.07
N SER A 42 -1.19 12.10 10.17
CA SER A 42 -2.20 12.49 11.17
C SER A 42 -1.73 12.29 12.62
N ASP A 43 -0.74 11.44 12.80
CA ASP A 43 -0.11 11.07 14.07
C ASP A 43 1.24 11.81 14.29
N LEU A 44 1.64 12.68 13.37
CA LEU A 44 2.88 13.42 13.47
C LEU A 44 2.73 14.58 14.50
N LYS A 45 3.45 14.49 15.60
CA LYS A 45 3.53 15.55 16.62
C LYS A 45 4.84 16.30 16.48
N LEU A 46 4.80 17.48 15.91
CA LEU A 46 5.97 18.35 15.73
C LEU A 46 6.05 19.42 16.83
N GLY A 47 6.15 19.02 18.11
CA GLY A 47 6.48 19.93 19.20
C GLY A 47 5.67 21.25 19.28
N GLY A 48 4.39 21.24 18.91
CA GLY A 48 3.51 22.41 18.87
C GLY A 48 3.48 23.16 17.53
N ILE A 49 4.17 22.70 16.50
CA ILE A 49 4.04 23.24 15.14
C ILE A 49 2.82 22.60 14.49
N GLU A 50 1.80 23.39 14.22
CA GLU A 50 0.69 22.98 13.34
C GLU A 50 1.18 22.96 11.90
N LEU A 51 1.07 21.80 11.24
CA LEU A 51 1.33 21.71 9.80
C LEU A 51 0.39 22.67 9.05
N PRO A 52 0.91 23.52 8.16
CA PRO A 52 0.09 24.49 7.44
C PRO A 52 -0.87 23.77 6.47
N ARG A 53 -2.09 23.52 6.87
CA ARG A 53 -3.21 22.78 6.30
C ARG A 53 -3.20 21.29 6.68
N PRO A 54 -4.25 20.82 7.37
CA PRO A 54 -4.43 19.40 7.60
C PRO A 54 -4.46 18.68 6.24
N HIS A 55 -3.52 17.75 6.05
CA HIS A 55 -3.52 16.88 4.90
C HIS A 55 -4.82 16.05 4.91
N LYS A 56 -5.58 16.05 3.83
CA LYS A 56 -6.87 15.35 3.74
C LYS A 56 -6.81 14.12 2.84
N ALA A 57 -5.70 13.93 2.12
CA ALA A 57 -5.57 12.84 1.17
C ALA A 57 -5.44 11.51 1.90
N ALA A 58 -6.32 10.58 1.56
CA ALA A 58 -6.24 9.20 2.01
C ALA A 58 -4.91 8.56 1.59
N PHE A 59 -4.39 7.64 2.40
CA PHE A 59 -3.24 6.83 2.06
C PHE A 59 -3.51 6.01 0.78
N GLY A 60 -2.63 6.12 -0.22
CA GLY A 60 -2.79 5.46 -1.51
C GLY A 60 -2.86 3.95 -1.39
N GLY A 61 -1.97 3.36 -0.57
CA GLY A 61 -1.96 1.92 -0.31
C GLY A 61 -3.26 1.39 0.29
N HIS A 62 -4.02 2.21 1.05
CA HIS A 62 -5.35 1.83 1.53
C HIS A 62 -6.32 1.64 0.36
N VAL A 63 -6.43 2.65 -0.51
CA VAL A 63 -7.34 2.60 -1.67
C VAL A 63 -6.95 1.46 -2.61
N TYR A 64 -5.65 1.31 -2.83
CA TYR A 64 -5.05 0.29 -3.68
C TYR A 64 -5.37 -1.13 -3.18
N ALA A 65 -5.04 -1.43 -1.92
CA ALA A 65 -5.28 -2.74 -1.33
C ALA A 65 -6.77 -3.05 -1.16
N GLN A 66 -7.57 -2.07 -0.72
CA GLN A 66 -9.01 -2.27 -0.51
C GLN A 66 -9.76 -2.50 -1.84
N SER A 67 -9.35 -1.80 -2.91
CA SER A 67 -9.91 -2.01 -4.25
C SER A 67 -9.62 -3.43 -4.77
N ALA A 68 -8.40 -3.90 -4.59
CA ALA A 68 -8.00 -5.24 -4.99
C ALA A 68 -8.66 -6.33 -4.11
N LEU A 69 -8.92 -6.06 -2.82
CA LEU A 69 -9.70 -6.96 -1.96
C LEU A 69 -11.14 -7.13 -2.49
N ALA A 70 -11.77 -6.05 -2.96
CA ALA A 70 -13.07 -6.14 -3.62
C ALA A 70 -13.01 -7.02 -4.88
N ALA A 71 -11.94 -6.89 -5.70
CA ALA A 71 -11.72 -7.75 -6.86
C ALA A 71 -11.52 -9.23 -6.47
N CYS A 72 -10.74 -9.51 -5.41
CA CYS A 72 -10.55 -10.87 -4.90
C CYS A 72 -11.87 -11.51 -4.47
N ARG A 73 -12.75 -10.76 -3.78
CA ARG A 73 -14.09 -11.27 -3.40
C ARG A 73 -14.93 -11.64 -4.62
N VAL A 74 -14.98 -10.76 -5.63
CA VAL A 74 -15.70 -11.04 -6.88
C VAL A 74 -15.13 -12.27 -7.56
N TRP A 75 -13.80 -12.38 -7.63
CA TRP A 75 -13.13 -13.50 -8.26
C TRP A 75 -13.41 -14.83 -7.55
N THR A 76 -13.24 -14.86 -6.23
CA THR A 76 -13.53 -16.05 -5.40
C THR A 76 -14.97 -16.54 -5.57
N ASP A 77 -15.95 -15.63 -5.60
CA ASP A 77 -17.35 -15.99 -5.81
C ASP A 77 -17.61 -16.56 -7.20
N LEU A 78 -16.96 -16.02 -8.24
CA LEU A 78 -17.04 -16.57 -9.60
C LEU A 78 -16.49 -18.00 -9.70
N GLU A 79 -15.36 -18.27 -9.03
CA GLU A 79 -14.78 -19.61 -8.98
C GLU A 79 -15.67 -20.59 -8.20
N ASN A 80 -16.22 -20.16 -7.08
CA ASN A 80 -17.15 -20.96 -6.27
C ASN A 80 -18.43 -21.30 -7.07
N GLN A 81 -18.98 -20.35 -7.82
CA GLN A 81 -20.16 -20.57 -8.69
C GLN A 81 -19.86 -21.59 -9.80
N LYS A 82 -18.64 -21.63 -10.31
CA LYS A 82 -18.20 -22.63 -11.30
C LYS A 82 -17.86 -23.99 -10.70
N GLY A 83 -17.84 -24.12 -9.37
CA GLY A 83 -17.41 -25.34 -8.68
C GLY A 83 -15.92 -25.63 -8.84
N THR A 84 -15.09 -24.57 -9.01
CA THR A 84 -13.62 -24.70 -9.17
C THR A 84 -13.02 -25.38 -7.95
N GLN A 85 -12.23 -26.44 -8.17
CA GLN A 85 -11.56 -27.13 -7.09
C GLN A 85 -10.49 -26.24 -6.45
N PRO A 86 -10.18 -26.39 -5.15
CA PRO A 86 -9.18 -25.58 -4.47
C PRO A 86 -7.81 -25.53 -5.18
N SER A 87 -7.35 -26.65 -5.75
CA SER A 87 -6.11 -26.75 -6.51
C SER A 87 -6.09 -25.96 -7.83
N ASP A 88 -7.27 -25.65 -8.36
CA ASP A 88 -7.45 -25.02 -9.67
C ASP A 88 -7.85 -23.53 -9.50
N LYS A 89 -7.93 -23.03 -8.27
CA LYS A 89 -8.22 -21.63 -7.99
C LYS A 89 -7.06 -20.74 -8.40
N LEU A 90 -7.41 -19.59 -8.98
CA LEU A 90 -6.42 -18.61 -9.39
C LEU A 90 -6.08 -17.67 -8.21
N GLY A 91 -4.77 -17.49 -7.97
CA GLY A 91 -4.25 -16.49 -7.01
C GLY A 91 -4.06 -15.11 -7.64
N LEU A 92 -4.11 -14.06 -6.83
CA LEU A 92 -3.82 -12.70 -7.25
C LEU A 92 -2.38 -12.63 -7.80
N HIS A 93 -2.26 -12.12 -9.02
CA HIS A 93 -0.99 -12.04 -9.75
C HIS A 93 -0.50 -10.62 -9.94
N THR A 94 -1.35 -9.72 -10.45
CA THR A 94 -0.97 -8.31 -10.63
C THR A 94 -2.07 -7.35 -10.21
N ILE A 95 -1.66 -6.16 -9.80
CA ILE A 95 -2.54 -5.00 -9.63
C ILE A 95 -1.89 -3.83 -10.36
N HIS A 96 -2.56 -3.27 -11.36
CA HIS A 96 -2.12 -2.06 -12.06
C HIS A 96 -3.15 -0.97 -11.88
N GLY A 97 -2.78 0.15 -11.23
CA GLY A 97 -3.71 1.19 -10.86
C GLY A 97 -3.22 2.61 -11.15
N TYR A 98 -4.18 3.51 -11.34
CA TYR A 98 -3.96 4.94 -11.56
C TYR A 98 -4.81 5.77 -10.60
N PHE A 99 -4.18 6.71 -9.90
CA PHE A 99 -4.85 7.72 -9.10
C PHE A 99 -5.22 8.90 -10.00
N THR A 100 -6.51 9.02 -10.32
CA THR A 100 -7.05 10.04 -11.24
C THR A 100 -7.39 11.33 -10.51
N ALA A 101 -7.71 11.23 -9.22
CA ALA A 101 -7.97 12.36 -8.34
C ALA A 101 -7.56 12.03 -6.90
N MET A 102 -7.48 13.05 -6.05
CA MET A 102 -7.21 12.87 -4.63
C MET A 102 -8.44 12.24 -3.93
N GLY A 103 -8.24 11.07 -3.33
CA GLY A 103 -9.20 10.50 -2.39
C GLY A 103 -9.10 11.18 -1.01
N VAL A 104 -10.22 11.37 -0.34
CA VAL A 104 -10.33 12.04 0.96
C VAL A 104 -10.62 11.01 2.05
N SER A 105 -9.87 11.02 3.15
CA SER A 105 -10.05 10.01 4.21
C SER A 105 -11.40 10.12 4.93
N ALA A 106 -11.99 11.31 4.97
CA ALA A 106 -13.28 11.59 5.60
C ALA A 106 -14.52 11.10 4.82
N LEU A 107 -14.34 10.44 3.67
CA LEU A 107 -15.42 9.91 2.84
C LEU A 107 -15.19 8.42 2.55
N PRO A 108 -16.26 7.61 2.48
CA PRO A 108 -16.13 6.21 2.09
C PRO A 108 -15.64 6.08 0.65
N PHE A 109 -14.85 5.06 0.37
CA PHE A 109 -14.54 4.64 -0.99
C PHE A 109 -15.60 3.64 -1.45
N ILE A 110 -16.12 3.86 -2.65
CA ILE A 110 -17.09 3.02 -3.34
C ILE A 110 -16.39 2.39 -4.55
N TYR A 111 -16.36 1.07 -4.59
CA TYR A 111 -15.66 0.30 -5.61
C TYR A 111 -16.65 -0.41 -6.53
N ASP A 112 -16.68 -0.05 -7.80
CA ASP A 112 -17.38 -0.79 -8.85
C ASP A 112 -16.40 -1.79 -9.46
N VAL A 113 -16.71 -3.08 -9.37
CA VAL A 113 -15.86 -4.20 -9.75
C VAL A 113 -16.51 -4.99 -10.85
N THR A 114 -15.83 -5.13 -12.00
CA THR A 114 -16.36 -5.81 -13.18
C THR A 114 -15.37 -6.88 -13.67
N PRO A 115 -15.75 -8.16 -13.72
CA PRO A 115 -14.96 -9.18 -14.42
C PRO A 115 -14.82 -8.85 -15.90
N LEU A 116 -13.59 -8.91 -16.42
CA LEU A 116 -13.30 -8.66 -17.84
C LEU A 116 -13.13 -9.96 -18.62
N THR A 117 -12.28 -10.85 -18.10
CA THR A 117 -12.01 -12.16 -18.70
C THR A 117 -11.92 -13.22 -17.63
N ALA A 118 -12.29 -14.44 -17.98
CA ALA A 118 -12.19 -15.61 -17.10
C ALA A 118 -11.88 -16.85 -17.92
N SER A 119 -10.60 -17.24 -17.97
CA SER A 119 -10.14 -18.51 -18.52
C SER A 119 -9.77 -19.50 -17.41
N ARG A 120 -9.33 -20.69 -17.77
CA ARG A 120 -8.90 -21.70 -16.82
C ARG A 120 -7.60 -21.32 -16.08
N THR A 121 -6.73 -20.54 -16.72
CA THR A 121 -5.37 -20.23 -16.19
C THR A 121 -5.15 -18.77 -15.89
N LEU A 122 -6.03 -17.90 -16.36
CA LEU A 122 -5.91 -16.44 -16.20
C LEU A 122 -7.29 -15.78 -16.12
N GLY A 123 -7.44 -14.88 -15.18
CA GLY A 123 -8.61 -14.02 -15.03
C GLY A 123 -8.21 -12.57 -14.88
N THR A 124 -9.08 -11.66 -15.31
CA THR A 124 -8.88 -10.22 -15.11
C THR A 124 -10.16 -9.54 -14.65
N VAL A 125 -9.99 -8.56 -13.76
CA VAL A 125 -11.07 -7.79 -13.16
C VAL A 125 -10.71 -6.31 -13.20
N SER A 126 -11.62 -5.45 -13.62
CA SER A 126 -11.46 -3.99 -13.54
C SER A 126 -12.15 -3.44 -12.30
N ILE A 127 -11.57 -2.39 -11.74
CA ILE A 127 -12.08 -1.68 -10.58
C ILE A 127 -12.12 -0.18 -10.88
N THR A 128 -13.22 0.46 -10.47
CA THR A 128 -13.33 1.92 -10.45
C THR A 128 -13.71 2.35 -9.05
N ALA A 129 -12.87 3.17 -8.40
CA ALA A 129 -13.15 3.73 -7.09
C ALA A 129 -13.65 5.18 -7.22
N ARG A 130 -14.72 5.48 -6.50
CA ARG A 130 -15.32 6.81 -6.37
C ARG A 130 -15.58 7.12 -4.90
N GLN A 131 -15.86 8.37 -4.62
CA GLN A 131 -16.34 8.82 -3.32
C GLN A 131 -17.62 9.64 -3.48
N PRO A 132 -18.46 9.74 -2.44
CA PRO A 132 -19.56 10.68 -2.44
C PRO A 132 -19.07 12.11 -2.74
N SER A 133 -19.86 12.86 -3.49
CA SER A 133 -19.63 14.31 -3.75
C SER A 133 -20.13 15.20 -2.62
N VAL A 134 -20.80 14.62 -1.62
CA VAL A 134 -21.34 15.26 -0.42
C VAL A 134 -20.80 14.59 0.83
N PRO A 135 -20.78 15.26 1.99
CA PRO A 135 -20.34 14.64 3.24
C PRO A 135 -21.09 13.36 3.60
N SER A 136 -20.42 12.46 4.33
CA SER A 136 -21.05 11.29 4.94
C SER A 136 -22.26 11.71 5.79
N THR A 137 -23.27 10.84 5.85
CA THR A 137 -24.44 11.01 6.72
C THR A 137 -24.07 10.90 8.22
N ASN A 138 -22.88 10.42 8.54
CA ASN A 138 -22.31 10.34 9.89
C ASN A 138 -20.86 10.87 9.94
N PRO A 139 -20.66 12.18 9.75
CA PRO A 139 -19.32 12.78 9.59
C PRO A 139 -18.48 12.79 10.88
N ALA A 140 -19.08 12.53 12.04
CA ALA A 140 -18.38 12.55 13.34
C ALA A 140 -17.76 11.20 13.72
N ASN A 141 -17.86 10.18 12.88
CA ASN A 141 -17.45 8.82 13.20
C ASN A 141 -16.48 8.28 12.15
N ASP A 142 -15.48 7.50 12.58
CA ASP A 142 -14.58 6.76 11.68
C ASP A 142 -15.29 5.62 10.95
N PHE A 143 -16.60 5.49 11.13
CA PHE A 143 -17.45 4.45 10.57
C PHE A 143 -18.50 5.05 9.63
N PHE A 144 -18.46 4.66 8.36
CA PHE A 144 -19.42 5.08 7.36
C PHE A 144 -20.64 4.13 7.33
N PRO A 145 -21.87 4.67 7.46
CA PRO A 145 -23.06 3.84 7.40
C PRO A 145 -23.33 3.34 5.96
N PRO A 146 -23.95 2.16 5.79
CA PRO A 146 -24.27 1.61 4.47
C PRO A 146 -25.10 2.55 3.58
N ALA A 147 -25.88 3.46 4.17
CA ALA A 147 -26.66 4.47 3.47
C ALA A 147 -25.82 5.42 2.61
N ASP A 148 -24.55 5.62 2.97
CA ASP A 148 -23.64 6.48 2.21
C ASP A 148 -23.34 5.94 0.80
N ALA A 149 -23.56 4.65 0.55
CA ALA A 149 -23.44 4.07 -0.78
C ALA A 149 -24.45 4.60 -1.80
N ALA A 150 -25.56 5.17 -1.32
CA ALA A 150 -26.62 5.77 -2.14
C ALA A 150 -26.41 7.28 -2.40
N LEU A 151 -25.40 7.90 -1.80
CA LEU A 151 -25.07 9.31 -2.02
C LEU A 151 -24.61 9.55 -3.46
N PRO A 152 -24.82 10.76 -4.01
CA PRO A 152 -24.28 11.13 -5.32
C PRO A 152 -22.76 10.97 -5.36
N LEU A 153 -22.24 10.28 -6.38
CA LEU A 153 -20.82 9.98 -6.52
C LEU A 153 -20.11 11.05 -7.37
N ALA A 154 -18.91 11.40 -6.98
CA ALA A 154 -17.98 12.21 -7.77
C ALA A 154 -17.35 11.37 -8.91
N ASP A 155 -16.51 12.02 -9.72
CA ASP A 155 -15.70 11.34 -10.73
C ASP A 155 -14.76 10.30 -10.09
N PRO A 156 -14.29 9.29 -10.86
CA PRO A 156 -13.35 8.31 -10.37
C PRO A 156 -12.09 8.96 -9.77
N CYS A 157 -11.72 8.54 -8.55
CA CYS A 157 -10.46 8.94 -7.92
C CYS A 157 -9.35 7.90 -8.08
N PHE A 158 -9.72 6.64 -8.39
CA PHE A 158 -8.79 5.56 -8.66
C PHE A 158 -9.41 4.55 -9.63
N VAL A 159 -8.60 4.00 -10.54
CA VAL A 159 -8.98 2.92 -11.44
C VAL A 159 -7.88 1.87 -11.48
N ALA A 160 -8.23 0.59 -11.55
CA ALA A 160 -7.26 -0.49 -11.60
C ALA A 160 -7.75 -1.69 -12.40
N ILE A 161 -6.78 -2.52 -12.81
CA ILE A 161 -6.99 -3.88 -13.31
C ILE A 161 -6.19 -4.83 -12.43
N CYS A 162 -6.86 -5.86 -11.90
CA CYS A 162 -6.25 -7.00 -11.24
C CYS A 162 -6.23 -8.20 -12.18
N SER A 163 -5.13 -8.96 -12.18
CA SER A 163 -5.08 -10.28 -12.82
C SER A 163 -4.94 -11.38 -11.77
N PHE A 164 -5.52 -12.53 -12.09
CA PHE A 164 -5.46 -13.76 -11.29
C PHE A 164 -4.86 -14.86 -12.15
N LYS A 165 -3.93 -15.63 -11.61
CA LYS A 165 -3.19 -16.67 -12.35
C LYS A 165 -3.26 -17.99 -11.60
N LEU A 166 -3.32 -19.10 -12.34
CA LEU A 166 -3.19 -20.44 -11.78
C LEU A 166 -1.77 -20.63 -11.22
N ALA A 167 -1.69 -21.24 -10.04
CA ALA A 167 -0.43 -21.66 -9.46
C ALA A 167 0.31 -22.64 -10.40
N GLU A 168 1.62 -22.44 -10.56
CA GLU A 168 2.44 -23.33 -11.38
C GLU A 168 3.24 -24.29 -10.50
N PRO A 169 3.37 -25.56 -10.89
CA PRO A 169 4.20 -26.51 -10.16
C PRO A 169 5.65 -26.02 -10.10
N HIS A 170 6.29 -26.11 -8.94
CA HIS A 170 7.71 -25.72 -8.75
C HIS A 170 8.68 -26.40 -9.71
N SER A 171 8.30 -27.54 -10.29
CA SER A 171 9.09 -28.29 -11.28
C SER A 171 8.97 -27.76 -12.70
N ALA A 172 8.12 -26.77 -12.95
CA ALA A 172 7.70 -26.36 -14.31
C ALA A 172 8.60 -25.32 -14.96
N GLY A 173 9.76 -24.92 -14.38
CA GLY A 173 10.53 -23.87 -15.01
C GLY A 173 11.90 -23.57 -14.40
N VAL A 174 12.56 -22.58 -14.99
CA VAL A 174 13.79 -21.99 -14.46
C VAL A 174 13.41 -21.04 -13.33
N SER A 175 13.97 -21.25 -12.13
CA SER A 175 13.85 -20.33 -11.01
C SER A 175 15.14 -19.51 -10.89
N MET A 176 15.04 -18.20 -10.97
CA MET A 176 16.15 -17.26 -10.80
C MET A 176 15.69 -16.03 -10.04
N GLN A 177 16.46 -15.60 -9.08
CA GLN A 177 16.32 -14.32 -8.40
C GLN A 177 17.69 -13.77 -8.04
N GLU A 178 17.78 -12.48 -7.72
CA GLU A 178 18.99 -11.89 -7.14
C GLU A 178 19.18 -12.38 -5.68
N ASP A 179 20.39 -12.17 -5.14
CA ASP A 179 20.65 -12.45 -3.73
C ASP A 179 19.71 -11.61 -2.83
N PRO A 180 19.08 -12.22 -1.81
CA PRO A 180 18.14 -11.50 -0.94
C PRO A 180 18.85 -10.47 -0.05
N PRO A 181 18.12 -9.45 0.43
CA PRO A 181 18.66 -8.44 1.35
C PRO A 181 19.26 -9.06 2.62
N GLN A 182 18.73 -10.18 3.09
CA GLN A 182 19.28 -10.92 4.24
C GLN A 182 20.74 -11.36 4.01
N THR A 183 21.11 -11.62 2.77
CA THR A 183 22.50 -11.93 2.38
C THR A 183 23.29 -10.68 2.04
N ARG A 184 22.76 -9.83 1.16
CA ARG A 184 23.46 -8.62 0.68
C ARG A 184 23.76 -7.60 1.78
N PHE A 185 22.88 -7.50 2.78
CA PHE A 185 22.97 -6.56 3.90
C PHE A 185 23.13 -7.26 5.26
N ALA A 186 23.66 -8.48 5.28
CA ALA A 186 23.78 -9.31 6.48
C ALA A 186 24.48 -8.57 7.64
N SER A 187 25.57 -7.86 7.36
CA SER A 187 26.31 -7.09 8.38
C SER A 187 25.51 -5.95 8.99
N ILE A 188 24.65 -5.29 8.20
CA ILE A 188 23.77 -4.22 8.68
C ILE A 188 22.65 -4.83 9.51
N LEU A 189 21.95 -5.84 8.98
CA LEU A 189 20.82 -6.47 9.65
C LEU A 189 21.22 -7.11 10.98
N SER A 190 22.43 -7.71 11.07
CA SER A 190 22.97 -8.30 12.30
C SER A 190 23.56 -7.29 13.29
N SER A 191 23.62 -6.00 12.96
CA SER A 191 24.09 -4.97 13.89
C SER A 191 23.12 -4.71 15.06
N ARG A 192 21.90 -5.23 14.98
CA ARG A 192 20.92 -5.26 16.07
C ARG A 192 20.64 -6.69 16.49
N SER A 193 20.31 -6.88 17.75
CA SER A 193 20.08 -8.21 18.33
C SER A 193 18.83 -8.91 17.78
N SER A 194 17.88 -8.15 17.26
CA SER A 194 16.66 -8.66 16.65
C SER A 194 16.00 -7.59 15.77
N PRO A 195 15.09 -7.96 14.84
CA PRO A 195 14.31 -7.01 14.05
C PRO A 195 13.55 -5.97 14.89
N GLN A 196 13.05 -6.36 16.08
CA GLN A 196 12.33 -5.49 16.99
C GLN A 196 13.21 -4.36 17.57
N ALA A 197 14.52 -4.55 17.62
CA ALA A 197 15.47 -3.54 18.12
C ALA A 197 15.70 -2.37 17.16
N TRP A 198 15.21 -2.46 15.92
CA TRP A 198 15.20 -1.35 14.98
C TRP A 198 14.09 -0.35 15.36
N PRO A 199 14.30 0.96 15.11
CA PRO A 199 13.29 1.96 15.38
C PRO A 199 12.02 1.73 14.54
N PRO A 200 10.84 2.14 15.02
CA PRO A 200 9.64 2.16 14.21
C PRO A 200 9.86 2.99 12.92
N ALA A 201 9.30 2.52 11.81
CA ALA A 201 9.30 3.33 10.59
C ALA A 201 8.53 4.63 10.83
N PRO A 202 9.08 5.80 10.47
CA PRO A 202 8.49 7.09 10.81
C PRO A 202 7.16 7.31 10.08
N PRO A 203 6.22 8.10 10.67
CA PRO A 203 4.96 8.47 10.01
C PRO A 203 5.18 9.20 8.68
N VAL A 204 6.18 10.08 8.66
CA VAL A 204 6.64 10.82 7.47
C VAL A 204 8.15 10.64 7.39
N ASP A 205 8.63 9.98 6.35
CA ASP A 205 10.05 9.61 6.20
C ASP A 205 10.85 10.73 5.51
N ILE A 206 10.97 11.86 6.21
CA ILE A 206 11.82 13.00 5.88
C ILE A 206 12.75 13.25 7.08
N ASP A 207 14.04 13.09 6.91
CA ASP A 207 15.04 13.14 7.99
C ASP A 207 14.92 14.39 8.87
N ALA A 208 14.68 15.56 8.25
CA ALA A 208 14.49 16.82 8.97
C ALA A 208 13.26 16.75 9.92
N MET A 209 12.16 16.13 9.49
CA MET A 209 10.94 15.96 10.30
C MET A 209 11.14 14.89 11.36
N VAL A 210 11.84 13.81 11.01
CA VAL A 210 12.20 12.73 11.95
C VAL A 210 13.07 13.28 13.08
N ALA A 211 14.10 14.06 12.77
CA ALA A 211 14.99 14.66 13.74
C ALA A 211 14.26 15.62 14.71
N MET A 212 13.25 16.36 14.21
CA MET A 212 12.49 17.31 15.02
C MET A 212 11.46 16.63 15.92
N ALA A 213 10.82 15.55 15.45
CA ALA A 213 9.83 14.82 16.23
C ALA A 213 10.46 13.95 17.35
N GLY A 214 11.76 13.68 17.28
CA GLY A 214 12.50 12.90 18.28
C GLY A 214 11.96 11.48 18.46
N ASN A 215 12.27 10.86 19.61
CA ASN A 215 11.87 9.48 19.94
C ASN A 215 10.35 9.28 20.22
N GLN A 216 9.53 10.31 20.06
CA GLN A 216 8.08 10.25 20.32
C GLN A 216 7.26 9.74 19.13
N GLN A 217 7.89 9.24 18.08
CA GLN A 217 7.22 8.76 16.88
C GLN A 217 6.72 7.32 17.06
N VAL A 218 5.68 7.13 17.83
CA VAL A 218 4.87 5.90 17.73
C VAL A 218 3.80 6.17 16.68
N GLY A 219 4.09 5.75 15.44
CA GLY A 219 3.13 5.94 14.36
C GLY A 219 1.88 5.08 14.53
N TRP A 220 0.74 5.64 14.12
CA TRP A 220 -0.57 4.97 14.09
C TRP A 220 -0.80 4.18 12.80
N PHE A 221 0.27 3.90 12.04
CA PHE A 221 0.15 3.16 10.79
C PHE A 221 -0.51 1.80 11.03
N PRO A 222 -1.66 1.54 10.39
CA PRO A 222 -2.44 0.34 10.65
C PRO A 222 -1.85 -0.90 10.00
N ALA A 223 -2.42 -2.04 10.27
CA ALA A 223 -2.18 -3.35 9.66
C ALA A 223 -0.85 -4.00 9.98
N VAL A 224 0.26 -3.26 9.98
CA VAL A 224 1.60 -3.84 10.13
C VAL A 224 2.44 -3.12 11.18
N ASP A 225 3.25 -3.87 11.92
CA ASP A 225 4.39 -3.36 12.68
C ASP A 225 5.57 -3.24 11.72
N MET A 226 6.06 -2.02 11.50
CA MET A 226 7.11 -1.75 10.54
C MET A 226 8.29 -1.03 11.22
N LYS A 227 9.49 -1.52 10.95
CA LYS A 227 10.76 -1.01 11.47
C LYS A 227 11.61 -0.49 10.34
N LYS A 228 12.32 0.62 10.56
CA LYS A 228 13.28 1.17 9.59
C LYS A 228 14.69 0.72 9.96
N VAL A 229 15.38 0.09 9.01
CA VAL A 229 16.80 -0.26 9.13
C VAL A 229 17.64 0.98 8.83
N ASP A 230 18.68 1.20 9.62
CA ASP A 230 19.61 2.29 9.36
C ASP A 230 20.55 1.95 8.17
N MET A 231 20.25 2.56 7.04
CA MET A 231 21.02 2.42 5.79
C MET A 231 21.99 3.58 5.55
N THR A 232 22.18 4.49 6.51
CA THR A 232 23.00 5.71 6.35
C THR A 232 24.40 5.39 5.87
N GLY A 233 25.12 4.47 6.55
CA GLY A 233 26.48 4.09 6.18
C GLY A 233 26.58 3.40 4.82
N TYR A 234 25.53 2.65 4.43
CA TYR A 234 25.47 2.05 3.09
C TYR A 234 25.25 3.11 1.99
N ASN A 235 24.42 4.10 2.27
CA ASN A 235 24.01 5.14 1.32
C ASN A 235 25.03 6.29 1.20
N GLU A 236 25.98 6.39 2.16
CA GLU A 236 26.97 7.45 2.18
C GLU A 236 27.81 7.49 0.89
N GLY A 237 27.94 8.68 0.31
CA GLY A 237 28.68 8.91 -0.94
C GLY A 237 28.03 8.35 -2.21
N LYS A 238 26.92 7.62 -2.13
CA LYS A 238 26.27 7.05 -3.30
C LYS A 238 25.30 8.02 -3.97
N PRO A 239 25.23 8.02 -5.32
CA PRO A 239 24.18 8.74 -6.03
C PRO A 239 22.80 8.12 -5.70
N VAL A 240 21.73 8.93 -5.80
CA VAL A 240 20.38 8.53 -5.36
C VAL A 240 19.91 7.19 -5.94
N HIS A 241 20.16 6.94 -7.22
CA HIS A 241 19.70 5.71 -7.88
C HIS A 241 20.39 4.42 -7.38
N GLU A 242 21.54 4.54 -6.69
CA GLU A 242 22.25 3.42 -6.06
C GLU A 242 21.88 3.22 -4.58
N ARG A 243 21.20 4.22 -3.97
CA ARG A 243 20.79 4.14 -2.57
C ARG A 243 19.68 3.12 -2.38
N ARG A 244 19.61 2.60 -1.15
CA ARG A 244 18.57 1.63 -0.73
C ARG A 244 18.05 2.01 0.63
N GLU A 245 16.75 1.74 0.83
CA GLU A 245 16.12 1.75 2.14
C GLU A 245 15.56 0.35 2.44
N LEU A 246 15.67 -0.08 3.68
CA LEU A 246 15.14 -1.36 4.13
C LEU A 246 14.12 -1.13 5.24
N MET A 247 12.95 -1.73 5.08
CA MET A 247 11.92 -1.81 6.10
C MET A 247 11.70 -3.29 6.46
N LEU A 248 11.68 -3.58 7.76
CA LEU A 248 11.27 -4.87 8.29
C LEU A 248 9.83 -4.73 8.74
N TYR A 249 8.96 -5.68 8.38
CA TYR A 249 7.56 -5.59 8.79
C TYR A 249 6.91 -6.95 9.00
N ARG A 250 5.85 -6.96 9.79
CA ARG A 250 4.99 -8.11 10.08
C ARG A 250 3.57 -7.63 10.36
N LEU A 251 2.59 -8.53 10.32
CA LEU A 251 1.23 -8.20 10.75
C LEU A 251 1.19 -7.72 12.21
N LEU A 252 0.35 -6.72 12.49
CA LEU A 252 0.05 -6.31 13.87
C LEU A 252 -0.75 -7.36 14.62
N ARG A 253 -1.70 -8.00 13.91
CA ARG A 253 -2.55 -9.07 14.42
C ARG A 253 -2.66 -10.14 13.34
N PRO A 254 -2.80 -11.41 13.74
CA PRO A 254 -2.99 -12.51 12.81
C PRO A 254 -4.11 -12.23 11.81
N LEU A 255 -3.88 -12.58 10.55
CA LEU A 255 -4.88 -12.54 9.51
C LEU A 255 -5.29 -14.00 9.21
N PRO A 256 -6.57 -14.37 9.33
CA PRO A 256 -7.00 -15.75 9.08
C PRO A 256 -6.80 -16.12 7.61
N LEU A 257 -6.76 -17.44 7.34
CA LEU A 257 -6.69 -17.99 5.99
C LEU A 257 -8.07 -18.45 5.47
N GLU A 258 -9.14 -17.90 6.03
CA GLU A 258 -10.51 -18.19 5.64
C GLU A 258 -11.09 -17.00 4.85
N ALA A 259 -11.86 -17.29 3.82
CA ALA A 259 -12.49 -16.24 3.01
C ALA A 259 -13.31 -15.26 3.87
N PRO A 260 -13.21 -13.96 3.62
CA PRO A 260 -12.55 -13.30 2.49
C PRO A 260 -11.07 -12.96 2.74
N TRP A 261 -10.44 -13.52 3.77
CA TRP A 261 -9.08 -13.23 4.23
C TRP A 261 -8.09 -14.36 3.88
N ASP A 262 -8.27 -14.95 2.71
CA ASP A 262 -7.41 -16.02 2.19
C ASP A 262 -5.98 -15.55 1.83
N ALA A 263 -5.22 -16.40 1.18
CA ALA A 263 -3.85 -16.08 0.75
C ALA A 263 -3.76 -14.79 -0.09
N ASN A 264 -4.79 -14.46 -0.87
CA ASN A 264 -4.83 -13.20 -1.64
C ASN A 264 -4.88 -11.98 -0.72
N ALA A 265 -5.58 -12.06 0.42
CA ALA A 265 -5.58 -10.98 1.40
C ALA A 265 -4.19 -10.74 2.02
N HIS A 266 -3.41 -11.80 2.24
CA HIS A 266 -2.01 -11.66 2.67
C HIS A 266 -1.14 -10.96 1.61
N VAL A 267 -1.34 -11.26 0.32
CA VAL A 267 -0.69 -10.51 -0.78
C VAL A 267 -1.03 -9.02 -0.69
N LEU A 268 -2.28 -8.68 -0.32
CA LEU A 268 -2.70 -7.29 -0.20
C LEU A 268 -2.12 -6.58 1.02
N VAL A 269 -1.73 -7.29 2.09
CA VAL A 269 -0.94 -6.70 3.19
C VAL A 269 0.41 -6.20 2.66
N HIS A 270 1.06 -6.98 1.80
CA HIS A 270 2.34 -6.57 1.19
C HIS A 270 2.16 -5.34 0.28
N ALA A 271 1.12 -5.34 -0.55
CA ALA A 271 0.82 -4.19 -1.41
C ALA A 271 0.47 -2.92 -0.60
N PHE A 272 -0.25 -3.07 0.52
CA PHE A 272 -0.55 -1.98 1.45
C PHE A 272 0.72 -1.42 2.12
N ALA A 273 1.60 -2.30 2.59
CA ALA A 273 2.84 -1.93 3.26
C ALA A 273 3.83 -1.25 2.30
N ALA A 274 3.91 -1.72 1.05
CA ALA A 274 4.86 -1.27 0.04
C ALA A 274 4.70 0.22 -0.30
N ASP A 275 3.47 0.74 -0.35
CA ASP A 275 3.19 2.16 -0.65
C ASP A 275 3.64 3.12 0.47
N ARG A 276 4.02 2.60 1.66
CA ARG A 276 4.37 3.47 2.79
C ARG A 276 5.66 4.24 2.55
N ASN A 277 5.54 5.56 2.58
CA ASN A 277 6.68 6.51 2.50
C ASN A 277 7.50 6.48 1.20
N GLY A 278 7.20 5.66 0.20
CA GLY A 278 8.05 5.48 -0.98
C GLY A 278 8.47 6.79 -1.65
N LEU A 279 7.51 7.62 -2.03
CA LEU A 279 7.79 8.92 -2.65
C LEU A 279 8.36 9.95 -1.67
N LEU A 280 8.05 9.85 -0.37
CA LEU A 280 8.66 10.71 0.66
C LEU A 280 10.14 10.39 0.83
N MET A 281 10.52 9.10 0.84
CA MET A 281 11.93 8.68 0.83
C MET A 281 12.65 9.22 -0.41
N THR A 282 11.99 9.23 -1.59
CA THR A 282 12.56 9.87 -2.79
C THR A 282 12.82 11.35 -2.55
N ALA A 283 11.85 12.09 -2.01
CA ALA A 283 12.00 13.51 -1.70
C ALA A 283 13.14 13.77 -0.71
N ASN A 284 13.28 12.89 0.29
CA ASN A 284 14.37 12.93 1.25
C ASN A 284 15.74 12.73 0.57
N HIS A 285 15.87 11.70 -0.27
CA HIS A 285 17.14 11.38 -0.96
C HIS A 285 17.58 12.42 -1.99
N VAL A 286 16.64 13.16 -2.60
CA VAL A 286 16.96 14.30 -3.49
C VAL A 286 17.21 15.61 -2.73
N GLY A 287 17.14 15.57 -1.38
CA GLY A 287 17.57 16.68 -0.53
C GLY A 287 16.53 17.78 -0.33
N PHE A 288 15.24 17.49 -0.51
CA PHE A 288 14.19 18.52 -0.30
C PHE A 288 14.06 18.94 1.17
N GLY A 289 14.35 18.06 2.14
CA GLY A 289 14.29 18.41 3.56
C GLY A 289 12.94 19.06 3.93
N TRP A 290 12.98 20.28 4.48
CA TRP A 290 11.78 21.05 4.83
C TRP A 290 11.05 21.64 3.62
N SER A 291 11.68 21.69 2.44
CA SER A 291 11.06 22.21 1.22
C SER A 291 10.09 21.21 0.57
N VAL A 292 9.89 20.01 1.14
CA VAL A 292 8.93 19.05 0.61
C VAL A 292 7.55 19.68 0.47
N GLY A 293 7.07 19.80 -0.77
CA GLY A 293 5.80 20.40 -1.11
C GLY A 293 4.74 19.37 -1.46
N LYS A 294 4.62 19.01 -2.73
CA LYS A 294 3.59 18.06 -3.20
C LYS A 294 4.20 16.69 -3.45
N VAL A 295 3.73 15.69 -2.70
CA VAL A 295 4.03 14.27 -2.91
C VAL A 295 2.70 13.54 -3.08
N ALA A 296 2.54 12.80 -4.19
CA ALA A 296 1.31 12.06 -4.47
C ALA A 296 1.56 10.98 -5.52
N SER A 297 1.08 9.77 -5.29
CA SER A 297 1.10 8.68 -6.27
C SER A 297 0.26 9.05 -7.50
N VAL A 298 0.74 8.70 -8.67
CA VAL A 298 0.03 8.81 -9.95
C VAL A 298 -0.34 7.43 -10.47
N SER A 299 0.60 6.49 -10.43
CA SER A 299 0.34 5.09 -10.76
C SER A 299 1.10 4.16 -9.83
N ASN A 300 0.55 2.97 -9.67
CA ASN A 300 1.14 1.91 -8.88
C ASN A 300 0.90 0.57 -9.58
N SER A 301 1.96 -0.22 -9.69
CA SER A 301 1.94 -1.58 -10.25
C SER A 301 2.56 -2.54 -9.26
N PHE A 302 1.81 -3.54 -8.84
CA PHE A 302 2.25 -4.60 -7.93
C PHE A 302 2.20 -5.93 -8.67
N VAL A 303 3.33 -6.62 -8.77
CA VAL A 303 3.48 -7.90 -9.47
C VAL A 303 3.94 -8.96 -8.48
N VAL A 304 3.16 -10.02 -8.35
CA VAL A 304 3.46 -11.17 -7.49
C VAL A 304 4.25 -12.20 -8.30
N HIS A 305 5.38 -12.65 -7.76
CA HIS A 305 6.33 -13.55 -8.43
C HIS A 305 6.16 -15.02 -8.03
N VAL A 306 5.35 -15.26 -7.01
CA VAL A 306 5.11 -16.57 -6.41
C VAL A 306 3.62 -16.87 -6.37
N ASP A 307 3.25 -18.09 -6.00
CA ASP A 307 1.85 -18.39 -5.69
C ASP A 307 1.41 -17.65 -4.42
N ALA A 308 0.16 -17.19 -4.37
CA ALA A 308 -0.36 -16.43 -3.23
C ALA A 308 -0.13 -17.12 -1.87
N ALA A 309 -0.15 -18.47 -1.84
CA ALA A 309 0.14 -19.25 -0.64
C ALA A 309 1.56 -19.04 -0.09
N GLN A 310 2.54 -18.66 -0.94
CA GLN A 310 3.92 -18.37 -0.52
C GLN A 310 4.09 -16.94 0.01
N ALA A 311 3.08 -16.08 -0.18
CA ALA A 311 3.02 -14.73 0.33
C ALA A 311 2.28 -14.64 1.68
N VAL A 312 1.85 -15.77 2.24
CA VAL A 312 1.15 -15.80 3.54
C VAL A 312 2.10 -15.39 4.66
N MET A 313 1.66 -14.42 5.46
CA MET A 313 2.35 -13.96 6.66
C MET A 313 1.89 -14.85 7.83
N GLY A 314 2.76 -15.72 8.32
CA GLY A 314 2.48 -16.60 9.46
C GLY A 314 2.59 -15.90 10.81
N ASP A 315 2.19 -16.63 11.86
CA ASP A 315 2.24 -16.18 13.25
C ASP A 315 3.63 -16.41 13.92
N ASP A 316 4.58 -16.98 13.19
CA ASP A 316 5.89 -17.34 13.71
C ASP A 316 6.68 -16.09 14.12
N ASP A 317 7.26 -16.08 15.31
CA ASP A 317 8.00 -14.96 15.89
C ASP A 317 9.19 -14.47 15.02
N ASP A 318 9.71 -15.31 14.13
CA ASP A 318 10.80 -15.00 13.21
C ASP A 318 10.34 -14.43 11.86
N GLY A 319 9.03 -14.22 11.69
CA GLY A 319 8.38 -13.89 10.41
C GLY A 319 8.48 -12.44 9.97
N TRP A 320 9.63 -11.76 10.11
CA TRP A 320 9.82 -10.42 9.58
C TRP A 320 10.09 -10.44 8.08
N TRP A 321 9.21 -9.78 7.34
CA TRP A 321 9.34 -9.55 5.91
C TRP A 321 10.22 -8.35 5.65
N VAL A 322 10.89 -8.33 4.49
CA VAL A 322 11.76 -7.21 4.12
C VAL A 322 11.18 -6.51 2.90
N GLN A 323 10.95 -5.21 3.03
CA GLN A 323 10.74 -4.32 1.91
C GLN A 323 12.06 -3.62 1.60
N GLU A 324 12.54 -3.76 0.38
CA GLU A 324 13.72 -3.08 -0.14
C GLU A 324 13.30 -2.02 -1.14
N ALA A 325 13.46 -0.74 -0.79
CA ALA A 325 13.16 0.38 -1.66
C ALA A 325 14.38 0.86 -2.42
N SER A 326 14.19 1.20 -3.69
CA SER A 326 15.18 1.83 -4.56
C SER A 326 14.54 2.98 -5.35
N PHE A 327 15.38 3.92 -5.81
CA PHE A 327 14.97 5.20 -6.38
C PHE A 327 15.58 5.38 -7.78
N PRO A 328 15.11 4.62 -8.77
CA PRO A 328 15.78 4.55 -10.08
C PRO A 328 15.78 5.88 -10.84
N ARG A 329 14.80 6.76 -10.58
CA ARG A 329 14.71 8.06 -11.24
C ARG A 329 13.93 9.08 -10.41
N ALA A 330 14.45 10.32 -10.36
CA ALA A 330 13.71 11.51 -9.98
C ALA A 330 14.03 12.64 -10.98
N GLY A 331 13.05 13.49 -11.30
CA GLY A 331 13.23 14.62 -12.21
C GLY A 331 11.90 15.15 -12.75
N SER A 332 11.88 16.38 -13.23
CA SER A 332 10.67 17.02 -13.77
C SER A 332 9.47 17.00 -12.82
N GLY A 333 9.73 17.14 -11.50
CA GLY A 333 8.70 17.12 -10.46
C GLY A 333 8.06 15.75 -10.25
N ARG A 334 8.72 14.66 -10.64
CA ARG A 334 8.28 13.27 -10.49
C ARG A 334 9.38 12.40 -9.88
N GLY A 335 8.96 11.34 -9.23
CA GLY A 335 9.86 10.30 -8.70
C GLY A 335 9.31 8.91 -8.97
N ILE A 336 10.23 7.96 -9.12
CA ILE A 336 9.94 6.54 -9.26
C ILE A 336 10.54 5.84 -8.06
N VAL A 337 9.73 5.00 -7.42
CA VAL A 337 10.17 4.07 -6.38
C VAL A 337 9.91 2.65 -6.87
N MET A 338 10.86 1.77 -6.65
CA MET A 338 10.71 0.34 -6.83
C MET A 338 10.92 -0.34 -5.48
N ASN A 339 9.89 -1.03 -5.01
CA ASN A 339 9.92 -1.82 -3.80
C ASN A 339 9.96 -3.30 -4.15
N LYS A 340 10.92 -4.04 -3.60
CA LYS A 340 10.98 -5.50 -3.66
C LYS A 340 10.57 -6.06 -2.31
N ILE A 341 9.67 -7.01 -2.32
CA ILE A 341 9.14 -7.68 -1.14
C ILE A 341 9.79 -9.06 -1.01
N TRP A 342 10.44 -9.27 0.11
CA TRP A 342 11.17 -10.50 0.40
C TRP A 342 10.59 -11.21 1.62
N SER A 343 10.38 -12.51 1.47
CA SER A 343 9.98 -13.35 2.59
C SER A 343 11.09 -13.45 3.65
N PRO A 344 10.79 -13.88 4.89
CA PRO A 344 11.79 -14.16 5.91
C PRO A 344 12.86 -15.18 5.45
N ARG A 345 12.51 -16.05 4.50
CA ARG A 345 13.43 -17.05 3.90
C ARG A 345 14.21 -16.54 2.69
N GLY A 346 14.12 -15.25 2.36
CA GLY A 346 14.83 -14.65 1.25
C GLY A 346 14.24 -14.95 -0.14
N VAL A 347 12.96 -15.33 -0.22
CA VAL A 347 12.26 -15.46 -1.51
C VAL A 347 11.76 -14.07 -1.94
N HIS A 348 12.03 -13.70 -3.19
CA HIS A 348 11.49 -12.47 -3.80
C HIS A 348 10.02 -12.70 -4.18
N VAL A 349 9.11 -12.24 -3.33
CA VAL A 349 7.68 -12.54 -3.43
C VAL A 349 6.95 -11.61 -4.37
N ALA A 350 7.28 -10.32 -4.34
CA ALA A 350 6.60 -9.33 -5.18
C ALA A 350 7.48 -8.11 -5.47
N THR A 351 7.16 -7.41 -6.54
CA THR A 351 7.73 -6.08 -6.85
C THR A 351 6.60 -5.07 -7.01
N GLU A 352 6.75 -3.93 -6.34
CA GLU A 352 5.96 -2.73 -6.58
C GLU A 352 6.77 -1.72 -7.39
N TYR A 353 6.11 -1.09 -8.35
CA TYR A 353 6.63 0.05 -9.08
C TYR A 353 5.67 1.21 -8.94
N GLN A 354 6.10 2.25 -8.22
CA GLN A 354 5.31 3.44 -7.94
C GLN A 354 5.88 4.63 -8.69
N ASP A 355 5.04 5.34 -9.42
CA ASP A 355 5.33 6.61 -10.07
C ASP A 355 4.45 7.71 -9.47
N GLY A 356 5.06 8.85 -9.15
CA GLY A 356 4.31 9.93 -8.52
C GLY A 356 4.94 11.31 -8.65
N LEU A 357 4.19 12.28 -8.16
CA LEU A 357 4.66 13.67 -8.03
C LEU A 357 5.59 13.77 -6.83
N VAL A 358 6.74 14.41 -7.03
CA VAL A 358 7.71 14.75 -5.98
C VAL A 358 8.21 16.16 -6.28
N ARG A 359 7.66 17.17 -5.57
CA ARG A 359 7.93 18.58 -5.82
C ARG A 359 8.24 19.32 -4.52
N SER A 360 9.19 20.27 -4.58
CA SER A 360 9.43 21.21 -3.51
C SER A 360 8.40 22.37 -3.52
N PHE A 361 8.31 23.11 -2.42
CA PHE A 361 7.52 24.33 -2.37
C PHE A 361 8.13 25.43 -3.26
N GLU A 362 9.45 25.47 -3.40
CA GLU A 362 10.19 26.48 -4.17
C GLU A 362 9.88 26.43 -5.67
N GLU A 363 9.64 25.21 -6.23
CA GLU A 363 9.24 25.05 -7.64
C GLU A 363 7.87 25.69 -7.97
N ARG A 364 7.13 26.13 -6.96
CA ARG A 364 5.78 26.71 -7.14
C ARG A 364 5.81 28.21 -7.39
N GLU A 365 6.84 28.90 -6.94
CA GLU A 365 6.97 30.37 -7.08
C GLU A 365 7.50 30.77 -8.46
N GLU A 366 8.21 29.88 -9.16
CA GLU A 366 8.78 30.16 -10.50
C GLU A 366 7.81 30.04 -11.68
N ARG A 367 6.55 29.61 -11.45
CA ARG A 367 5.56 29.62 -12.53
C ARG A 367 4.85 30.94 -12.57
N PRO A 368 5.10 31.80 -13.62
CA PRO A 368 4.32 33.01 -13.81
C PRO A 368 2.83 32.63 -13.92
N GLU A 369 1.97 33.36 -13.24
CA GLU A 369 0.53 33.25 -13.41
C GLU A 369 0.20 33.33 -14.90
N LYS A 370 -0.19 32.19 -15.49
CA LYS A 370 -0.75 32.22 -16.85
C LYS A 370 -2.00 33.07 -16.77
N GLY A 371 -1.90 34.24 -17.40
CA GLY A 371 -3.02 35.14 -17.53
C GLY A 371 -4.28 34.39 -17.97
N LYS A 372 -5.39 34.74 -17.31
CA LYS A 372 -6.72 34.31 -17.71
C LYS A 372 -6.91 34.68 -19.18
N LEU A 373 -7.01 33.63 -20.02
CA LEU A 373 -7.65 33.73 -21.34
C LEU A 373 -9.12 33.41 -21.17
#